data_62cb5ed47ce70afb51309ee15e215a7b
#
_entry.id   62cb5ed47ce70afb51309ee15e215a7b
#
_cell.length_a   1.000
_cell.length_b   1.000
_cell.length_c   1.000
_cell.angle_alpha   90.00
_cell.angle_beta   90.00
_cell.angle_gamma   90.00
#
_symmetry.space_group_name_H-M   'P 1'
#
loop_
_entity.id
_entity.type
_entity.pdbx_description
1 polymer ?
#
loop_
_entity_poly.entity_id
_entity_poly.type
_entity_poly.pdbx_seq_one_letter_code
_entity_poly.pdbx_strand_id
1 'polypeptide(L)'
;VNCMVIAIENQKGGTGKSTTALNLGVGLRMQGKKVLLIDADPQGCGCPVDTSAIGRSTDRAGRRDSLSISLGIKRPDELDVSLATLMSKVIDNKPFNDDYGIIHCNEGVDLMPCNVELSGIESYLFTVMSRECIMRTYVNQVKKNYDYILIDCTPSLGLLPINAFVAADSIIVPSQPRILSTKGLDLXXXXXXXKARYQSRP
;
A
#
# COMPACT_ATOMS: atom_id res chain seq x y z
N VAL A 1 3.06 -22.91 4.40
CA VAL A 1 2.49 -21.76 5.11
C VAL A 1 1.69 -20.96 4.09
N ASN A 2 0.43 -20.67 4.41
CA ASN A 2 -0.48 -19.98 3.48
C ASN A 2 -0.51 -18.50 3.89
N CYS A 3 0.28 -17.68 3.21
CA CYS A 3 0.31 -16.22 3.45
C CYS A 3 -1.02 -15.62 3.01
N MET A 4 -1.64 -14.79 3.85
CA MET A 4 -2.85 -14.05 3.49
C MET A 4 -2.50 -12.62 3.10
N VAL A 5 -2.87 -12.24 1.89
CA VAL A 5 -2.64 -10.89 1.33
C VAL A 5 -3.93 -10.09 1.41
N ILE A 6 -3.89 -8.94 2.08
CA ILE A 6 -5.07 -8.10 2.33
C ILE A 6 -4.82 -6.69 1.81
N ALA A 7 -5.66 -6.21 0.91
CA ALA A 7 -5.65 -4.81 0.48
C ALA A 7 -6.57 -3.99 1.39
N ILE A 8 -6.12 -2.81 1.81
CA ILE A 8 -6.91 -1.90 2.65
C ILE A 8 -7.21 -0.66 1.81
N GLU A 9 -8.48 -0.51 1.43
CA GLU A 9 -8.88 0.48 0.43
C GLU A 9 -10.18 1.19 0.81
N ASN A 10 -10.23 2.48 0.56
CA ASN A 10 -11.47 3.27 0.46
C ASN A 10 -11.15 4.53 -0.34
N GLN A 11 -11.98 4.83 -1.33
CA GLN A 11 -11.85 6.01 -2.19
C GLN A 11 -11.87 7.33 -1.42
N LYS A 12 -12.52 7.33 -0.25
CA LYS A 12 -12.59 8.52 0.58
C LYS A 12 -11.31 8.67 1.38
N GLY A 13 -10.69 9.84 1.31
CA GLY A 13 -9.55 10.19 2.16
C GLY A 13 -9.98 10.31 3.64
N GLY A 14 -9.06 10.03 4.54
CA GLY A 14 -9.30 10.18 5.98
C GLY A 14 -10.24 9.14 6.60
N THR A 15 -10.41 7.98 5.97
CA THR A 15 -11.24 6.89 6.52
C THR A 15 -10.46 5.96 7.46
N GLY A 16 -9.16 6.22 7.64
CA GLY A 16 -8.32 5.42 8.53
C GLY A 16 -7.66 4.23 7.87
N LYS A 17 -7.43 4.25 6.56
CA LYS A 17 -6.75 3.16 5.84
C LYS A 17 -5.37 2.85 6.44
N SER A 18 -4.48 3.83 6.43
CA SER A 18 -3.11 3.67 6.96
C SER A 18 -3.11 3.31 8.44
N THR A 19 -4.01 3.92 9.22
CA THR A 19 -4.21 3.59 10.63
C THR A 19 -4.63 2.13 10.81
N THR A 20 -5.55 1.65 9.95
CA THR A 20 -6.00 0.26 9.97
C THR A 20 -4.87 -0.68 9.59
N ALA A 21 -4.11 -0.37 8.53
CA ALA A 21 -2.96 -1.16 8.07
C ALA A 21 -1.92 -1.30 9.21
N LEU A 22 -1.55 -0.17 9.81
CA LEU A 22 -0.55 -0.13 10.88
C LEU A 22 -1.00 -0.95 12.09
N ASN A 23 -2.19 -0.65 12.62
CA ASN A 23 -2.68 -1.29 13.86
C ASN A 23 -2.94 -2.79 13.65
N LEU A 24 -3.49 -3.18 12.50
CA LEU A 24 -3.70 -4.59 12.18
C LEU A 24 -2.36 -5.31 12.06
N GLY A 25 -1.38 -4.71 11.37
CA GLY A 25 -0.05 -5.28 11.19
C GLY A 25 0.66 -5.50 12.53
N VAL A 26 0.69 -4.45 13.37
CA VAL A 26 1.30 -4.54 14.70
C VAL A 26 0.55 -5.55 15.58
N GLY A 27 -0.78 -5.55 15.54
CA GLY A 27 -1.60 -6.51 16.28
C GLY A 27 -1.30 -7.96 15.89
N LEU A 28 -1.16 -8.23 14.59
CA LEU A 28 -0.77 -9.56 14.09
C LEU A 28 0.66 -9.92 14.54
N ARG A 29 1.57 -8.95 14.50
CA ARG A 29 2.95 -9.15 14.97
C ARG A 29 2.97 -9.51 16.45
N MET A 30 2.14 -8.86 17.28
CA MET A 30 2.02 -9.19 18.72
C MET A 30 1.52 -10.63 18.94
N GLN A 31 0.83 -11.21 17.96
CA GLN A 31 0.42 -12.62 17.98
C GLN A 31 1.48 -13.56 17.37
N GLY A 32 2.70 -13.08 17.16
CA GLY A 32 3.82 -13.87 16.67
C GLY A 32 3.85 -14.09 15.15
N LYS A 33 3.01 -13.36 14.39
CA LYS A 33 2.97 -13.50 12.93
C LYS A 33 4.06 -12.68 12.26
N LYS A 34 4.55 -13.15 11.13
CA LYS A 34 5.46 -12.41 10.25
C LYS A 34 4.60 -11.56 9.32
N VAL A 35 4.77 -10.23 9.39
CA VAL A 35 3.91 -9.28 8.66
C VAL A 35 4.74 -8.35 7.80
N LEU A 36 4.37 -8.23 6.52
CA LEU A 36 4.87 -7.20 5.62
C LEU A 36 3.76 -6.17 5.38
N LEU A 37 4.08 -4.91 5.59
CA LEU A 37 3.24 -3.77 5.24
C LEU A 37 3.76 -3.19 3.93
N ILE A 38 2.87 -2.93 2.96
CA ILE A 38 3.22 -2.30 1.68
C ILE A 38 2.49 -0.95 1.64
N ASP A 39 3.25 0.14 1.58
CA ASP A 39 2.70 1.49 1.43
C ASP A 39 2.52 1.77 -0.06
N ALA A 40 1.27 1.80 -0.53
CA ALA A 40 0.95 2.06 -1.93
C ALA A 40 0.21 3.39 -2.11
N ASP A 41 0.43 4.36 -1.21
CA ASP A 41 -0.16 5.70 -1.32
C ASP A 41 0.92 6.78 -1.53
N PRO A 42 1.19 7.17 -2.79
CA PRO A 42 2.20 8.20 -3.08
C PRO A 42 1.83 9.58 -2.54
N GLN A 43 0.56 9.82 -2.20
CA GLN A 43 0.12 11.15 -1.79
C GLN A 43 0.58 11.53 -0.38
N GLY A 44 0.88 10.55 0.46
CA GLY A 44 1.40 10.79 1.80
C GLY A 44 2.90 11.08 1.86
N CYS A 45 3.62 10.80 0.78
CA CYS A 45 5.09 10.76 0.81
C CYS A 45 5.75 12.11 0.44
N GLY A 46 5.06 13.01 -0.28
CA GLY A 46 5.68 14.20 -0.88
C GLY A 46 5.67 15.48 -0.04
N CYS A 47 5.33 15.43 1.24
CA CYS A 47 5.36 16.64 2.07
C CYS A 47 6.61 16.65 2.96
N PRO A 48 7.54 17.62 2.78
CA PRO A 48 8.62 17.78 3.74
C PRO A 48 8.00 18.01 5.12
N VAL A 49 8.39 17.21 6.09
CA VAL A 49 8.00 17.47 7.48
C VAL A 49 8.76 18.72 7.91
N ASP A 50 8.09 19.88 7.85
CA ASP A 50 8.66 21.11 8.39
C ASP A 50 8.71 20.98 9.91
N THR A 51 9.86 20.58 10.41
CA THR A 51 10.10 20.40 11.85
C THR A 51 10.09 21.74 12.60
N SER A 52 10.10 22.90 11.90
CA SER A 52 10.04 24.20 12.55
C SER A 52 8.61 24.55 13.04
N ALA A 53 7.61 23.80 12.60
CA ALA A 53 6.21 24.02 12.98
C ALA A 53 5.75 23.17 14.19
N ILE A 54 6.67 22.49 14.86
CA ILE A 54 6.34 21.73 16.09
C ILE A 54 6.01 22.75 17.20
N GLY A 55 4.73 23.01 17.39
CA GLY A 55 4.27 23.91 18.47
C GLY A 55 3.10 24.81 18.12
N ARG A 56 2.66 24.84 16.87
CA ARG A 56 1.45 25.61 16.51
C ARG A 56 0.31 24.68 16.13
N SER A 57 -0.69 24.63 16.97
CA SER A 57 -1.80 23.67 16.97
C SER A 57 -2.89 23.92 15.92
N THR A 58 -2.58 24.45 14.75
CA THR A 58 -3.66 24.90 13.87
C THR A 58 -3.75 24.26 12.49
N ASP A 59 -2.85 23.37 12.09
CA ASP A 59 -3.02 22.79 10.75
C ASP A 59 -2.80 21.28 10.71
N ARG A 60 -3.81 20.54 11.13
CA ARG A 60 -3.95 19.11 10.81
C ARG A 60 -4.28 18.88 9.32
N ALA A 61 -4.46 19.94 8.54
CA ALA A 61 -4.90 19.84 7.14
C ALA A 61 -3.76 19.51 6.15
N GLY A 62 -2.49 19.64 6.56
CA GLY A 62 -1.35 19.42 5.67
C GLY A 62 -0.57 18.13 5.90
N ARG A 63 -0.82 17.44 6.99
CA ARG A 63 -0.10 16.21 7.31
C ARG A 63 -0.93 15.01 6.85
N ARG A 64 -0.63 14.50 5.69
CA ARG A 64 -1.21 13.22 5.26
C ARG A 64 -0.46 12.11 5.99
N ASP A 65 -1.20 11.30 6.74
CA ASP A 65 -0.63 10.19 7.52
C ASP A 65 -0.30 9.04 6.55
N SER A 66 0.91 9.04 5.99
CA SER A 66 1.43 7.93 5.23
C SER A 66 1.83 6.80 6.19
N LEU A 67 1.64 5.58 5.76
CA LEU A 67 2.06 4.39 6.50
C LEU A 67 3.58 4.43 6.75
N SER A 68 4.37 4.80 5.74
CA SER A 68 5.84 4.92 5.85
C SER A 68 6.25 5.93 6.93
N ILE A 69 5.61 7.11 6.94
CA ILE A 69 5.90 8.15 7.95
C ILE A 69 5.49 7.67 9.35
N SER A 70 4.35 6.99 9.47
CA SER A 70 3.84 6.46 10.75
C SER A 70 4.78 5.41 11.34
N LEU A 71 5.54 4.71 10.50
CA LEU A 71 6.55 3.72 10.90
C LEU A 71 7.96 4.32 11.03
N GLY A 72 8.07 5.66 11.09
CA GLY A 72 9.32 6.34 11.42
C GLY A 72 10.19 6.74 10.23
N ILE A 73 9.75 6.53 8.99
CA ILE A 73 10.51 6.98 7.81
C ILE A 73 10.30 8.49 7.67
N LYS A 74 11.28 9.27 8.09
CA LYS A 74 11.18 10.73 8.14
C LYS A 74 11.15 11.38 6.74
N ARG A 75 11.84 10.77 5.79
CA ARG A 75 12.00 11.29 4.43
C ARG A 75 11.88 10.17 3.40
N PRO A 76 10.66 9.74 3.10
CA PRO A 76 10.46 8.65 2.13
C PRO A 76 11.06 8.96 0.75
N ASP A 77 11.10 10.24 0.36
CA ASP A 77 11.60 10.65 -0.96
C ASP A 77 13.12 10.56 -1.10
N GLU A 78 13.85 10.42 0.01
CA GLU A 78 15.30 10.24 -0.01
C GLU A 78 15.70 8.75 -0.02
N LEU A 79 14.73 7.84 -0.05
CA LEU A 79 15.01 6.40 -0.11
C LEU A 79 15.45 6.00 -1.53
N ASP A 80 16.59 5.32 -1.61
CA ASP A 80 17.09 4.76 -2.88
C ASP A 80 16.19 3.67 -3.44
N VAL A 81 15.46 2.98 -2.57
CA VAL A 81 14.58 1.87 -2.96
C VAL A 81 13.22 2.05 -2.30
N SER A 82 12.19 1.93 -3.12
CA SER A 82 10.79 2.05 -2.72
C SER A 82 9.93 1.09 -3.54
N LEU A 83 8.65 1.06 -3.28
CA LEU A 83 7.69 0.30 -4.10
C LEU A 83 7.77 0.72 -5.57
N ALA A 84 8.03 2.00 -5.87
CA ALA A 84 8.18 2.49 -7.25
C ALA A 84 9.37 1.82 -7.95
N THR A 85 10.53 1.82 -7.29
CA THR A 85 11.74 1.18 -7.81
C THR A 85 11.52 -0.31 -8.07
N LEU A 86 10.85 -0.96 -7.13
CA LEU A 86 10.56 -2.39 -7.22
C LEU A 86 9.59 -2.69 -8.37
N MET A 87 8.50 -1.92 -8.51
CA MET A 87 7.55 -2.11 -9.62
C MET A 87 8.24 -1.89 -10.97
N SER A 88 9.16 -0.92 -11.08
CA SER A 88 9.97 -0.72 -12.29
C SER A 88 10.81 -1.96 -12.62
N LYS A 89 11.43 -2.58 -11.61
CA LYS A 89 12.20 -3.82 -11.84
C LYS A 89 11.32 -4.95 -12.37
N VAL A 90 10.10 -5.10 -11.80
CA VAL A 90 9.15 -6.12 -12.28
C VAL A 90 8.76 -5.85 -13.75
N ILE A 91 8.45 -4.60 -14.08
CA ILE A 91 8.08 -4.19 -15.44
C ILE A 91 9.23 -4.49 -16.43
N ASP A 92 10.47 -4.20 -16.03
CA ASP A 92 11.66 -4.41 -16.86
C ASP A 92 12.15 -5.87 -16.84
N ASN A 93 11.50 -6.76 -16.12
CA ASN A 93 11.93 -8.16 -15.92
C ASN A 93 13.35 -8.24 -15.32
N LYS A 94 13.71 -7.27 -14.46
CA LYS A 94 15.01 -7.25 -13.77
C LYS A 94 14.92 -8.07 -12.47
N PRO A 95 15.92 -8.91 -12.17
CA PRO A 95 15.89 -9.68 -10.93
C PRO A 95 16.05 -8.80 -9.69
N PHE A 96 15.50 -9.25 -8.58
CA PHE A 96 15.67 -8.63 -7.26
C PHE A 96 15.55 -9.73 -6.18
N ASN A 97 16.20 -9.50 -5.07
CA ASN A 97 16.12 -10.41 -3.91
C ASN A 97 14.81 -10.18 -3.14
N ASP A 98 14.38 -11.15 -2.36
CA ASP A 98 13.13 -11.08 -1.59
C ASP A 98 13.13 -9.94 -0.56
N ASP A 99 14.31 -9.56 -0.07
CA ASP A 99 14.47 -8.48 0.92
C ASP A 99 14.73 -7.09 0.30
N TYR A 100 14.72 -7.01 -1.04
CA TYR A 100 15.05 -5.77 -1.77
C TYR A 100 14.08 -4.65 -1.38
N GLY A 101 14.62 -3.59 -0.75
CA GLY A 101 13.87 -2.42 -0.32
C GLY A 101 13.01 -2.60 0.93
N ILE A 102 13.06 -3.77 1.57
CA ILE A 102 12.29 -4.03 2.80
C ILE A 102 13.02 -3.41 4.00
N ILE A 103 12.28 -2.66 4.80
CA ILE A 103 12.77 -2.02 6.03
C ILE A 103 12.18 -2.76 7.23
N HIS A 104 13.05 -3.19 8.14
CA HIS A 104 12.62 -3.81 9.40
C HIS A 104 12.33 -2.71 10.41
N CYS A 105 11.06 -2.56 10.80
CA CYS A 105 10.61 -1.50 11.69
C CYS A 105 10.72 -1.88 13.17
N ASN A 106 10.82 -0.86 14.03
CA ASN A 106 10.94 -1.06 15.49
C ASN A 106 9.72 -1.78 16.08
N GLU A 107 8.57 -1.66 15.45
CA GLU A 107 7.32 -2.34 15.81
C GLU A 107 7.37 -3.85 15.55
N GLY A 108 8.44 -4.32 14.90
CA GLY A 108 8.66 -5.73 14.57
C GLY A 108 7.95 -6.18 13.29
N VAL A 109 7.34 -5.26 12.56
CA VAL A 109 6.80 -5.50 11.21
C VAL A 109 7.83 -5.10 10.17
N ASP A 110 7.71 -5.66 8.98
CA ASP A 110 8.49 -5.26 7.82
C ASP A 110 7.68 -4.28 6.97
N LEU A 111 8.37 -3.34 6.32
CA LEU A 111 7.74 -2.31 5.48
C LEU A 111 8.39 -2.26 4.11
N MET A 112 7.57 -2.30 3.05
CA MET A 112 7.94 -1.84 1.71
C MET A 112 7.47 -0.39 1.61
N PRO A 113 8.39 0.58 1.63
CA PRO A 113 8.01 1.99 1.69
C PRO A 113 7.57 2.55 0.35
N CYS A 114 6.82 3.63 0.41
CA CYS A 114 6.44 4.44 -0.75
C CYS A 114 7.32 5.69 -0.86
N ASN A 115 7.42 6.25 -2.06
CA ASN A 115 7.94 7.59 -2.31
C ASN A 115 7.14 8.26 -3.44
N VAL A 116 7.41 9.53 -3.75
CA VAL A 116 6.67 10.30 -4.78
C VAL A 116 6.78 9.69 -6.18
N GLU A 117 7.84 8.94 -6.45
CA GLU A 117 8.05 8.29 -7.75
C GLU A 117 6.93 7.31 -8.11
N LEU A 118 6.21 6.80 -7.10
CA LEU A 118 5.10 5.86 -7.33
C LEU A 118 3.98 6.48 -8.19
N SER A 119 3.79 7.81 -8.12
CA SER A 119 2.85 8.51 -9.02
C SER A 119 3.30 8.43 -10.48
N GLY A 120 4.59 8.49 -10.72
CA GLY A 120 5.17 8.32 -12.07
C GLY A 120 4.97 6.90 -12.59
N ILE A 121 5.14 5.90 -11.71
CA ILE A 121 4.90 4.50 -12.05
C ILE A 121 3.44 4.28 -12.48
N GLU A 122 2.47 4.91 -11.81
CA GLU A 122 1.06 4.79 -12.19
C GLU A 122 0.83 5.26 -13.64
N SER A 123 1.46 6.37 -14.03
CA SER A 123 1.39 6.85 -15.42
C SER A 123 2.06 5.88 -16.39
N TYR A 124 3.20 5.33 -16.02
CA TYR A 124 3.94 4.37 -16.85
C TYR A 124 3.16 3.07 -17.05
N LEU A 125 2.43 2.62 -16.04
CA LEU A 125 1.62 1.39 -16.12
C LEU A 125 0.63 1.41 -17.29
N PHE A 126 0.14 2.59 -17.73
CA PHE A 126 -0.77 2.67 -18.85
C PHE A 126 -0.17 2.13 -20.16
N THR A 127 1.16 2.10 -20.27
CA THR A 127 1.87 1.61 -21.46
C THR A 127 2.30 0.15 -21.36
N VAL A 128 2.12 -0.49 -20.19
CA VAL A 128 2.63 -1.82 -19.89
C VAL A 128 1.57 -2.91 -20.13
N MET A 129 1.98 -4.03 -20.73
CA MET A 129 1.09 -5.20 -20.86
C MET A 129 0.94 -5.89 -19.50
N SER A 130 -0.26 -6.41 -19.24
CA SER A 130 -0.61 -7.05 -17.96
C SER A 130 -0.34 -6.13 -16.76
N ARG A 131 -0.50 -4.84 -16.97
CA ARG A 131 -0.20 -3.75 -16.01
C ARG A 131 -0.87 -3.91 -14.67
N GLU A 132 -1.99 -4.63 -14.61
CA GLU A 132 -2.74 -4.90 -13.38
C GLU A 132 -2.11 -5.99 -12.51
N CYS A 133 -1.12 -6.73 -13.02
CA CYS A 133 -0.51 -7.88 -12.35
C CYS A 133 0.89 -7.59 -11.77
N ILE A 134 1.42 -6.40 -11.94
CA ILE A 134 2.81 -6.08 -11.56
C ILE A 134 3.01 -6.29 -10.04
N MET A 135 2.11 -5.76 -9.21
CA MET A 135 2.19 -5.95 -7.76
C MET A 135 2.00 -7.43 -7.36
N ARG A 136 1.12 -8.15 -8.06
CA ARG A 136 0.91 -9.59 -7.82
C ARG A 136 2.21 -10.38 -8.07
N THR A 137 2.96 -10.03 -9.10
CA THR A 137 4.25 -10.67 -9.40
C THR A 137 5.22 -10.49 -8.22
N TYR A 138 5.33 -9.27 -7.68
CA TYR A 138 6.14 -9.00 -6.50
C TYR A 138 5.66 -9.80 -5.28
N VAL A 139 4.38 -9.68 -4.97
CA VAL A 139 3.78 -10.32 -3.79
C VAL A 139 4.00 -11.84 -3.84
N ASN A 140 3.82 -12.46 -5.02
CA ASN A 140 4.03 -13.92 -5.20
C ASN A 140 5.47 -14.34 -4.89
N GLN A 141 6.46 -13.49 -5.16
CA GLN A 141 7.86 -13.79 -4.84
C GLN A 141 8.10 -13.75 -3.32
N VAL A 142 7.58 -12.72 -2.62
CA VAL A 142 7.93 -12.49 -1.20
C VAL A 142 7.01 -13.23 -0.22
N LYS A 143 5.80 -13.63 -0.62
CA LYS A 143 4.76 -14.19 0.30
C LYS A 143 5.21 -15.46 1.04
N LYS A 144 6.21 -16.18 0.55
CA LYS A 144 6.75 -17.37 1.25
C LYS A 144 7.42 -17.03 2.57
N ASN A 145 7.81 -15.75 2.78
CA ASN A 145 8.53 -15.28 3.96
C ASN A 145 7.59 -14.73 5.05
N TYR A 146 6.29 -14.56 4.74
CA TYR A 146 5.32 -13.88 5.61
C TYR A 146 4.07 -14.70 5.86
N ASP A 147 3.42 -14.47 7.01
CA ASP A 147 2.08 -15.00 7.30
C ASP A 147 1.00 -14.06 6.75
N TYR A 148 1.28 -12.74 6.77
CA TYR A 148 0.36 -11.70 6.30
C TYR A 148 1.11 -10.64 5.51
N ILE A 149 0.48 -10.18 4.42
CA ILE A 149 0.91 -8.99 3.68
C ILE A 149 -0.29 -8.03 3.65
N LEU A 150 -0.11 -6.81 4.17
CA LEU A 150 -1.16 -5.78 4.17
C LEU A 150 -0.75 -4.66 3.22
N ILE A 151 -1.61 -4.31 2.27
CA ILE A 151 -1.34 -3.29 1.26
C ILE A 151 -2.22 -2.06 1.58
N ASP A 152 -1.60 -0.95 1.97
CA ASP A 152 -2.27 0.33 2.24
C ASP A 152 -2.43 1.09 0.93
N CYS A 153 -3.66 1.20 0.44
CA CYS A 153 -3.94 1.74 -0.89
C CYS A 153 -4.21 3.25 -0.88
N THR A 154 -3.83 3.92 -1.97
CA THR A 154 -4.18 5.33 -2.21
C THR A 154 -5.71 5.48 -2.39
N PRO A 155 -6.32 6.59 -1.92
CA PRO A 155 -7.76 6.83 -2.11
C PRO A 155 -8.09 7.23 -3.55
N SER A 156 -7.98 6.31 -4.48
CA SER A 156 -8.20 6.54 -5.91
C SER A 156 -8.78 5.30 -6.57
N LEU A 157 -9.19 5.43 -7.84
CA LEU A 157 -9.60 4.31 -8.68
C LEU A 157 -8.59 4.04 -9.80
N GLY A 158 -7.36 4.42 -9.58
CA GLY A 158 -6.27 4.26 -10.55
C GLY A 158 -5.74 2.82 -10.66
N LEU A 159 -4.64 2.69 -11.38
CA LEU A 159 -4.01 1.38 -11.60
C LEU A 159 -3.30 0.83 -10.35
N LEU A 160 -2.89 1.69 -9.42
CA LEU A 160 -2.25 1.23 -8.17
C LEU A 160 -3.23 0.44 -7.29
N PRO A 161 -4.44 0.94 -6.96
CA PRO A 161 -5.41 0.11 -6.24
C PRO A 161 -5.81 -1.15 -7.00
N ILE A 162 -5.94 -1.10 -8.32
CA ILE A 162 -6.25 -2.29 -9.14
C ILE A 162 -5.14 -3.33 -8.96
N ASN A 163 -3.88 -2.93 -8.99
CA ASN A 163 -2.73 -3.81 -8.74
C ASN A 163 -2.80 -4.44 -7.35
N ALA A 164 -3.14 -3.65 -6.32
CA ALA A 164 -3.31 -4.16 -4.96
C ALA A 164 -4.44 -5.18 -4.89
N PHE A 165 -5.59 -4.90 -5.53
CA PHE A 165 -6.74 -5.82 -5.55
C PHE A 165 -6.40 -7.14 -6.25
N VAL A 166 -5.68 -7.09 -7.38
CA VAL A 166 -5.28 -8.29 -8.13
C VAL A 166 -4.30 -9.14 -7.30
N ALA A 167 -3.44 -8.49 -6.51
CA ALA A 167 -2.48 -9.17 -5.63
C ALA A 167 -3.12 -9.75 -4.37
N ALA A 168 -4.21 -9.16 -3.87
CA ALA A 168 -4.79 -9.49 -2.56
C ALA A 168 -5.73 -10.70 -2.61
N ASP A 169 -5.79 -11.46 -1.52
CA ASP A 169 -6.78 -12.52 -1.30
C ASP A 169 -8.09 -11.93 -0.77
N SER A 170 -8.00 -10.85 0.03
CA SER A 170 -9.13 -10.19 0.69
C SER A 170 -8.97 -8.68 0.67
N ILE A 171 -10.09 -7.96 0.82
CA ILE A 171 -10.09 -6.49 0.87
C ILE A 171 -10.78 -6.06 2.16
N ILE A 172 -10.15 -5.15 2.90
CA ILE A 172 -10.76 -4.45 4.04
C ILE A 172 -11.10 -3.03 3.58
N VAL A 173 -12.35 -2.62 3.82
CA VAL A 173 -12.83 -1.28 3.47
C VAL A 173 -13.17 -0.51 4.76
N PRO A 174 -12.20 0.21 5.35
CA PRO A 174 -12.50 1.02 6.54
C PRO A 174 -13.51 2.10 6.18
N SER A 175 -14.64 2.14 6.87
CA SER A 175 -15.75 3.01 6.51
C SER A 175 -16.30 3.73 7.73
N GLN A 176 -16.60 5.02 7.56
CA GLN A 176 -17.30 5.81 8.58
C GLN A 176 -18.81 5.64 8.42
N PRO A 177 -19.58 5.58 9.50
CA PRO A 177 -21.05 5.42 9.42
C PRO A 177 -21.73 6.71 8.97
N ARG A 178 -21.58 7.05 7.70
CA ARG A 178 -22.18 8.24 7.07
C ARG A 178 -22.82 7.84 5.75
N ILE A 179 -23.92 8.47 5.38
CA ILE A 179 -24.73 8.15 4.18
C ILE A 179 -23.87 8.20 2.90
N LEU A 180 -22.93 9.16 2.81
CA LEU A 180 -22.05 9.25 1.63
C LEU A 180 -21.01 8.13 1.54
N SER A 181 -20.78 7.39 2.62
CA SER A 181 -19.83 6.26 2.61
C SER A 181 -20.40 5.02 1.90
N THR A 182 -21.72 4.90 1.82
CA THR A 182 -22.36 3.76 1.13
C THR A 182 -22.12 3.80 -0.38
N LYS A 183 -22.12 4.98 -0.99
CA LYS A 183 -21.81 5.13 -2.43
C LYS A 183 -20.38 4.67 -2.77
N GLY A 184 -19.43 4.90 -1.87
CA GLY A 184 -18.06 4.41 -2.03
C GLY A 184 -17.97 2.87 -1.96
N LEU A 185 -18.81 2.26 -1.13
CA LEU A 185 -18.89 0.79 -1.03
C LEU A 185 -19.45 0.16 -2.32
N ASP A 186 -20.42 0.77 -2.95
CA ASP A 186 -20.99 0.29 -4.22
C ASP A 186 -19.93 0.24 -5.32
N LEU A 187 -19.09 1.23 -5.35
CA LEU A 187 -17.96 1.24 -6.29
C LEU A 187 -16.87 0.22 -5.95
N UNK A 188 -16.67 -0.11 -4.82
CA UNK A 188 -15.79 -1.12 -4.36
C UNK A 188 -16.27 -2.45 -4.72
N UNK A 189 -17.47 -2.48 -4.83
CA UNK A 189 -18.06 -3.64 -5.25
C UNK A 189 -17.86 -3.87 -6.68
N UNK A 190 -17.79 -2.92 -7.37
CA UNK A 190 -17.46 -2.94 -8.69
C UNK A 190 -16.06 -3.32 -8.95
N UNK A 191 -15.27 -3.02 -8.18
CA UNK A 191 -13.89 -3.37 -8.20
C UNK A 191 -13.64 -4.78 -7.78
N UNK A 192 -14.39 -5.18 -7.08
CA UNK A 192 -14.35 -6.52 -6.68
C UNK A 192 -14.83 -7.48 -7.73
N UNK A 193 -15.58 -7.00 -8.46
CA UNK A 193 -15.97 -7.70 -9.59
C UNK A 193 -14.89 -7.74 -10.64
N UNK A 194 -14.13 -6.87 -10.64
CA UNK A 194 -12.98 -6.89 -11.45
C UNK A 194 -12.00 -7.91 -11.05
N LYS A 195 -11.77 -8.09 -9.82
CA LYS A 195 -10.86 -9.12 -9.26
C LYS A 195 -11.16 -10.55 -9.76
N ALA A 196 -12.40 -10.93 -9.69
CA ALA A 196 -12.80 -12.27 -10.13
C ALA A 196 -12.40 -12.58 -11.59
N ARG A 197 -12.45 -11.59 -12.44
CA ARG A 197 -12.07 -11.76 -13.86
C ARG A 197 -10.55 -11.97 -14.05
N TYR A 198 -9.73 -11.36 -13.18
CA TYR A 198 -8.26 -11.47 -13.30
C TYR A 198 -7.71 -12.73 -12.59
N GLN A 199 -8.40 -13.22 -11.57
CA GLN A 199 -8.00 -14.46 -10.87
C GLN A 199 -8.28 -15.72 -11.70
N SER A 200 -9.24 -15.65 -12.62
CA SER A 200 -9.62 -16.80 -13.47
C SER A 200 -8.76 -16.95 -14.74
N ARG A 201 -7.83 -16.03 -14.99
CA ARG A 201 -6.91 -16.17 -16.13
C ARG A 201 -5.70 -17.04 -15.75
N PRO A 202 -5.38 -18.06 -16.56
CA PRO A 202 -4.24 -18.93 -16.31
C PRO A 202 -2.90 -18.21 -16.37
#